data_ea4fafeaf806be2ea44708a339faba75
#
_entry.id   ea4fafeaf806be2ea44708a339faba75
#
_cell.length_a   1.000
_cell.length_b   1.000
_cell.length_c   1.000
_cell.angle_alpha   90.00
_cell.angle_beta   90.00
_cell.angle_gamma   90.00
#
_symmetry.space_group_name_H-M   'P 1'
#
loop_
_entity.id
_entity.type
_entity.pdbx_description
1 polymer ?
#
loop_
_entity_poly.entity_id
_entity_poly.type
_entity_poly.pdbx_seq_one_letter_code
_entity_poly.pdbx_strand_id
1 'polypeptide(L)'
;MKKILTTLIIILAAFTTTTFAQQQKGDVEFGIHVGYGGSNVSSSNLVNSSISSAFNAGIATDFYFSNRWSLKTKLIFDQKGWGSGFLATVDDQFITDFRLNYITLPVMANWHFGKKRNWYLNFGPYVGYLAGAKATDVSTDVKDYFHNTDFGLAAGIGTKIRLSNNLKLLIEYDAQEGFTDIFKENSGSAVRNSRASFNVGFNFILK
;
A
#
# COMPACT_ATOMS: atom_id res chain seq x y z
N MET A 1 18.96 -8.09 29.33
CA MET A 1 18.00 -8.79 28.48
C MET A 1 16.76 -9.30 29.22
N LYS A 2 16.89 -10.09 30.32
CA LYS A 2 15.73 -10.60 31.10
C LYS A 2 14.78 -9.49 31.57
N LYS A 3 15.28 -8.36 32.08
CA LYS A 3 14.46 -7.24 32.59
C LYS A 3 13.64 -6.55 31.46
N ILE A 4 14.21 -6.41 30.26
CA ILE A 4 13.51 -5.83 29.12
C ILE A 4 12.38 -6.76 28.65
N LEU A 5 12.63 -8.07 28.62
CA LEU A 5 11.62 -9.07 28.28
C LEU A 5 10.46 -9.08 29.29
N THR A 6 10.76 -8.99 30.57
CA THR A 6 9.75 -8.93 31.64
C THR A 6 8.90 -7.65 31.54
N THR A 7 9.53 -6.51 31.28
CA THR A 7 8.81 -5.24 31.07
C THR A 7 7.91 -5.28 29.81
N LEU A 8 8.38 -5.91 28.73
CA LEU A 8 7.58 -6.08 27.51
C LEU A 8 6.35 -6.98 27.75
N ILE A 9 6.52 -8.05 28.53
CA ILE A 9 5.43 -8.98 28.92
C ILE A 9 4.41 -8.28 29.82
N ILE A 10 4.84 -7.45 30.77
CA ILE A 10 3.95 -6.69 31.67
C ILE A 10 3.16 -5.64 30.89
N ILE A 11 3.79 -4.95 29.93
CA ILE A 11 3.11 -4.00 29.03
C ILE A 11 2.09 -4.74 28.17
N LEU A 12 2.42 -5.93 27.64
CA LEU A 12 1.51 -6.75 26.83
C LEU A 12 0.32 -7.27 27.67
N ALA A 13 0.53 -7.60 28.95
CA ALA A 13 -0.50 -8.10 29.87
C ALA A 13 -1.46 -6.99 30.34
N ALA A 14 -1.03 -5.75 30.43
CA ALA A 14 -1.86 -4.61 30.85
C ALA A 14 -2.97 -4.25 29.83
N PHE A 15 -2.92 -4.76 28.58
CA PHE A 15 -3.92 -4.51 27.54
C PHE A 15 -5.11 -5.48 27.54
N THR A 16 -5.30 -6.35 28.54
CA THR A 16 -6.22 -7.50 28.41
C THR A 16 -7.63 -7.34 28.99
N THR A 17 -8.07 -6.21 29.55
CA THR A 17 -9.33 -6.18 30.32
C THR A 17 -10.34 -5.06 30.01
N THR A 18 -10.30 -4.39 28.87
CA THR A 18 -11.39 -3.47 28.53
C THR A 18 -12.33 -4.11 27.51
N THR A 19 -13.58 -4.30 27.90
CA THR A 19 -14.67 -4.71 27.00
C THR A 19 -15.05 -3.52 26.11
N PHE A 20 -14.32 -3.34 25.02
CA PHE A 20 -14.61 -2.29 24.06
C PHE A 20 -15.69 -2.77 23.08
N ALA A 21 -16.61 -1.91 22.73
CA ALA A 21 -17.61 -2.20 21.70
C ALA A 21 -16.92 -2.57 20.38
N GLN A 22 -17.32 -3.67 19.77
CA GLN A 22 -16.87 -4.07 18.43
C GLN A 22 -17.59 -3.22 17.39
N GLN A 23 -16.99 -3.07 16.19
CA GLN A 23 -17.66 -2.39 15.08
C GLN A 23 -18.94 -3.09 14.71
N GLN A 24 -19.93 -2.28 14.37
CA GLN A 24 -21.28 -2.70 13.99
C GLN A 24 -21.61 -2.18 12.59
N LYS A 25 -22.65 -2.70 12.01
CA LYS A 25 -23.23 -2.16 10.79
C LYS A 25 -23.57 -0.67 10.97
N GLY A 26 -23.12 0.16 10.02
CA GLY A 26 -23.31 1.61 10.03
C GLY A 26 -22.12 2.39 10.59
N ASP A 27 -21.18 1.73 11.30
CA ASP A 27 -19.97 2.42 11.76
C ASP A 27 -19.10 2.86 10.58
N VAL A 28 -18.42 3.98 10.77
CA VAL A 28 -17.43 4.51 9.83
C VAL A 28 -16.12 4.71 10.58
N GLU A 29 -15.04 4.23 10.00
CA GLU A 29 -13.68 4.51 10.49
C GLU A 29 -12.94 5.37 9.46
N PHE A 30 -12.24 6.37 9.94
CA PHE A 30 -11.27 7.15 9.18
C PHE A 30 -9.86 6.77 9.62
N GLY A 31 -8.94 6.58 8.67
CA GLY A 31 -7.55 6.19 8.95
C GLY A 31 -6.54 7.09 8.26
N ILE A 32 -5.37 7.19 8.87
CA ILE A 32 -4.15 7.74 8.26
C ILE A 32 -3.05 6.70 8.38
N HIS A 33 -2.21 6.57 7.36
CA HIS A 33 -1.12 5.60 7.39
C HIS A 33 0.08 6.08 6.59
N VAL A 34 1.23 5.53 6.95
CA VAL A 34 2.46 5.57 6.18
C VAL A 34 2.98 4.15 6.00
N GLY A 35 3.65 3.89 4.92
CA GLY A 35 4.17 2.58 4.60
C GLY A 35 5.52 2.64 3.89
N TYR A 36 6.25 1.54 4.02
CA TYR A 36 7.51 1.32 3.35
C TYR A 36 7.62 -0.12 2.89
N GLY A 37 8.21 -0.32 1.72
CA GLY A 37 8.35 -1.65 1.15
C GLY A 37 9.18 -1.67 -0.11
N GLY A 38 8.83 -2.55 -1.03
CA GLY A 38 9.49 -2.69 -2.31
C GLY A 38 8.51 -2.63 -3.48
N SER A 39 8.97 -2.12 -4.59
CA SER A 39 8.27 -2.20 -5.88
C SER A 39 9.19 -2.72 -6.96
N ASN A 40 8.59 -3.31 -7.96
CA ASN A 40 9.25 -3.80 -9.16
C ASN A 40 8.27 -3.71 -10.32
N VAL A 41 8.70 -4.12 -11.49
CA VAL A 41 7.84 -4.33 -12.64
C VAL A 41 7.85 -5.80 -13.04
N SER A 42 6.71 -6.29 -13.50
CA SER A 42 6.56 -7.63 -14.07
C SER A 42 6.41 -7.55 -15.58
N SER A 43 7.21 -8.33 -16.30
CA SER A 43 7.10 -8.51 -17.76
C SER A 43 7.76 -9.82 -18.14
N SER A 44 7.25 -10.48 -19.19
CA SER A 44 7.85 -11.73 -19.69
C SER A 44 9.22 -11.54 -20.37
N ASN A 45 9.58 -10.31 -20.71
CA ASN A 45 10.82 -10.01 -21.48
C ASN A 45 11.80 -9.08 -20.75
N LEU A 46 11.53 -8.68 -19.50
CA LEU A 46 12.49 -7.86 -18.74
C LEU A 46 13.64 -8.74 -18.21
N VAL A 47 14.79 -8.54 -18.83
CA VAL A 47 16.07 -9.02 -18.34
C VAL A 47 16.63 -7.89 -17.49
N ASN A 48 16.79 -8.04 -16.18
CA ASN A 48 17.41 -7.09 -15.24
C ASN A 48 16.50 -5.97 -14.65
N SER A 49 15.35 -6.30 -14.09
CA SER A 49 14.73 -5.40 -13.13
C SER A 49 15.05 -5.83 -11.70
N SER A 50 15.41 -4.88 -10.84
CA SER A 50 15.61 -5.12 -9.41
C SER A 50 14.54 -4.43 -8.58
N ILE A 51 14.32 -4.94 -7.37
CA ILE A 51 13.37 -4.31 -6.44
C ILE A 51 13.93 -2.95 -6.02
N SER A 52 13.14 -1.90 -6.21
CA SER A 52 13.40 -0.56 -5.70
C SER A 52 12.59 -0.32 -4.43
N SER A 53 13.11 0.53 -3.54
CA SER A 53 12.38 0.92 -2.33
C SER A 53 11.16 1.76 -2.68
N ALA A 54 10.04 1.50 -2.00
CA ALA A 54 8.76 2.14 -2.20
C ALA A 54 8.25 2.74 -0.89
N PHE A 55 7.91 4.02 -0.91
CA PHE A 55 7.24 4.72 0.18
C PHE A 55 5.80 4.99 -0.20
N ASN A 56 4.90 4.91 0.77
CA ASN A 56 3.53 5.36 0.59
C ASN A 56 2.99 6.07 1.84
N ALA A 57 2.05 6.96 1.64
CA ALA A 57 1.31 7.62 2.70
C ALA A 57 -0.11 7.92 2.22
N GLY A 58 -1.08 7.79 3.10
CA GLY A 58 -2.46 7.99 2.67
C GLY A 58 -3.47 8.08 3.78
N ILE A 59 -4.69 8.33 3.35
CA ILE A 59 -5.89 8.28 4.17
C ILE A 59 -6.76 7.11 3.74
N ALA A 60 -7.57 6.61 4.66
CA ALA A 60 -8.47 5.49 4.43
C ALA A 60 -9.83 5.73 5.08
N THR A 61 -10.86 5.14 4.51
CA THR A 61 -12.19 5.07 5.11
C THR A 61 -12.68 3.65 5.04
N ASP A 62 -13.20 3.13 6.16
CA ASP A 62 -13.89 1.86 6.25
C ASP A 62 -15.36 2.11 6.57
N PHE A 63 -16.27 1.76 5.67
CA PHE A 63 -17.71 1.81 5.89
C PHE A 63 -18.25 0.41 6.19
N TYR A 64 -18.71 0.15 7.42
CA TYR A 64 -19.16 -1.15 7.86
C TYR A 64 -20.62 -1.40 7.44
N PHE A 65 -20.84 -2.24 6.41
CA PHE A 65 -22.18 -2.67 6.01
C PHE A 65 -22.66 -3.93 6.74
N SER A 66 -21.76 -4.59 7.49
CA SER A 66 -22.09 -5.66 8.43
C SER A 66 -21.09 -5.68 9.59
N ASN A 67 -21.34 -6.55 10.59
CA ASN A 67 -20.43 -6.71 11.73
C ASN A 67 -19.03 -7.27 11.36
N ARG A 68 -18.88 -7.85 10.16
CA ARG A 68 -17.64 -8.48 9.70
C ARG A 68 -17.14 -7.97 8.35
N TRP A 69 -17.93 -7.16 7.65
CA TRP A 69 -17.58 -6.67 6.33
C TRP A 69 -17.70 -5.15 6.28
N SER A 70 -16.70 -4.53 5.70
CA SER A 70 -16.70 -3.12 5.35
C SER A 70 -16.27 -2.91 3.91
N LEU A 71 -16.68 -1.80 3.34
CA LEU A 71 -16.09 -1.25 2.12
C LEU A 71 -14.94 -0.35 2.55
N LYS A 72 -13.72 -0.70 2.17
CA LYS A 72 -12.52 0.07 2.45
C LYS A 72 -12.09 0.82 1.20
N THR A 73 -11.89 2.12 1.31
CA THR A 73 -11.28 2.93 0.26
C THR A 73 -10.10 3.69 0.84
N LYS A 74 -9.07 3.88 0.03
CA LYS A 74 -7.88 4.66 0.42
C LYS A 74 -7.61 5.72 -0.66
N LEU A 75 -6.99 6.82 -0.28
CA LEU A 75 -6.33 7.74 -1.19
C LEU A 75 -4.85 7.78 -0.79
N ILE A 76 -3.97 7.33 -1.67
CA ILE A 76 -2.58 7.04 -1.35
C ILE A 76 -1.67 7.82 -2.28
N PHE A 77 -0.72 8.59 -1.73
CA PHE A 77 0.50 8.91 -2.45
C PHE A 77 1.36 7.65 -2.44
N ASP A 78 1.65 7.10 -3.61
CA ASP A 78 2.16 5.74 -3.77
C ASP A 78 3.37 5.75 -4.69
N GLN A 79 4.56 5.53 -4.14
CA GLN A 79 5.78 5.35 -4.93
C GLN A 79 5.84 3.93 -5.46
N LYS A 80 6.03 3.83 -6.76
CA LYS A 80 6.32 2.58 -7.48
C LYS A 80 7.57 2.75 -8.31
N GLY A 81 7.98 1.72 -9.02
CA GLY A 81 9.12 1.74 -9.91
C GLY A 81 9.99 0.49 -9.77
N TRP A 82 11.17 0.55 -10.32
CA TRP A 82 12.15 -0.56 -10.30
C TRP A 82 13.56 -0.02 -10.38
N GLY A 83 14.51 -0.82 -9.91
CA GLY A 83 15.92 -0.55 -10.03
C GLY A 83 16.54 -1.22 -11.25
N SER A 84 17.74 -0.77 -11.61
CA SER A 84 18.55 -1.30 -12.71
C SER A 84 17.85 -1.25 -14.07
N GLY A 85 16.97 -0.28 -14.27
CA GLY A 85 16.29 -0.07 -15.53
C GLY A 85 17.23 0.59 -16.56
N PHE A 86 16.91 0.39 -17.83
CA PHE A 86 17.71 0.90 -18.94
C PHE A 86 17.09 2.16 -19.52
N LEU A 87 17.86 3.24 -19.57
CA LEU A 87 17.49 4.49 -20.23
C LEU A 87 18.47 4.79 -21.37
N ALA A 88 17.95 4.83 -22.61
CA ALA A 88 18.72 5.27 -23.77
C ALA A 88 18.35 6.73 -24.07
N THR A 89 19.36 7.56 -24.23
CA THR A 89 19.24 8.93 -24.76
C THR A 89 19.92 9.00 -26.15
N VAL A 90 19.86 10.15 -26.81
CA VAL A 90 20.44 10.33 -28.16
C VAL A 90 21.96 10.07 -28.13
N ASP A 91 22.63 10.41 -27.04
CA ASP A 91 24.10 10.40 -26.94
C ASP A 91 24.64 9.30 -26.01
N ASP A 92 23.81 8.72 -25.12
CA ASP A 92 24.28 7.82 -24.09
C ASP A 92 23.24 6.79 -23.63
N GLN A 93 23.73 5.73 -22.97
CA GLN A 93 22.92 4.67 -22.38
C GLN A 93 23.25 4.55 -20.91
N PHE A 94 22.22 4.62 -20.03
CA PHE A 94 22.38 4.57 -18.59
C PHE A 94 21.58 3.42 -17.98
N ILE A 95 22.16 2.81 -16.96
CA ILE A 95 21.42 1.97 -16.03
C ILE A 95 21.00 2.89 -14.87
N THR A 96 19.72 2.95 -14.57
CA THR A 96 19.19 3.88 -13.56
C THR A 96 17.97 3.28 -12.88
N ASP A 97 17.67 3.77 -11.68
CA ASP A 97 16.41 3.44 -11.01
C ASP A 97 15.28 4.35 -11.50
N PHE A 98 14.13 3.77 -11.75
CA PHE A 98 12.92 4.49 -12.13
C PHE A 98 11.99 4.62 -10.92
N ARG A 99 11.60 5.86 -10.64
CA ARG A 99 10.65 6.19 -9.58
C ARG A 99 9.39 6.80 -10.18
N LEU A 100 8.27 6.11 -9.98
CA LEU A 100 6.95 6.51 -10.46
C LEU A 100 6.08 6.88 -9.26
N ASN A 101 5.65 8.12 -9.16
CA ASN A 101 4.80 8.61 -8.09
C ASN A 101 3.35 8.64 -8.56
N TYR A 102 2.50 7.84 -7.92
CA TYR A 102 1.08 7.75 -8.23
C TYR A 102 0.22 8.33 -7.11
N ILE A 103 -0.93 8.85 -7.48
CA ILE A 103 -2.07 8.99 -6.57
C ILE A 103 -2.97 7.79 -6.84
N THR A 104 -3.06 6.88 -5.87
CA THR A 104 -3.74 5.59 -6.02
C THR A 104 -5.01 5.53 -5.16
N LEU A 105 -6.10 5.07 -5.77
CA LEU A 105 -7.43 4.90 -5.16
C LEU A 105 -7.85 3.43 -5.23
N PRO A 106 -7.54 2.58 -4.26
CA PRO A 106 -8.13 1.26 -4.13
C PRO A 106 -9.52 1.32 -3.49
N VAL A 107 -10.43 0.47 -3.99
CA VAL A 107 -11.76 0.22 -3.43
C VAL A 107 -11.89 -1.27 -3.16
N MET A 108 -11.96 -1.64 -1.89
CA MET A 108 -11.75 -3.02 -1.45
C MET A 108 -12.88 -3.52 -0.55
N ALA A 109 -13.29 -4.76 -0.75
CA ALA A 109 -14.02 -5.50 0.26
C ALA A 109 -13.05 -5.81 1.42
N ASN A 110 -13.47 -5.58 2.65
CA ASN A 110 -12.66 -5.73 3.84
C ASN A 110 -13.36 -6.67 4.84
N TRP A 111 -12.81 -7.87 5.02
CA TRP A 111 -13.36 -8.89 5.91
C TRP A 111 -12.64 -8.90 7.24
N HIS A 112 -13.42 -8.69 8.32
CA HIS A 112 -12.93 -8.66 9.69
C HIS A 112 -13.13 -10.00 10.38
N PHE A 113 -12.07 -10.62 10.90
CA PHE A 113 -12.09 -11.95 11.49
C PHE A 113 -11.42 -12.00 12.89
N GLY A 114 -11.42 -13.19 13.49
CA GLY A 114 -11.02 -13.41 14.87
C GLY A 114 -12.14 -13.10 15.87
N LYS A 115 -11.91 -13.45 17.15
CA LYS A 115 -12.91 -13.27 18.22
C LYS A 115 -13.20 -11.79 18.47
N LYS A 116 -12.19 -10.94 18.40
CA LYS A 116 -12.27 -9.48 18.60
C LYS A 116 -12.51 -8.71 17.31
N ARG A 117 -12.57 -9.36 16.13
CA ARG A 117 -12.66 -8.77 14.78
C ARG A 117 -11.63 -7.68 14.52
N ASN A 118 -10.47 -7.81 15.13
CA ASN A 118 -9.36 -6.86 14.98
C ASN A 118 -8.43 -7.21 13.81
N TRP A 119 -8.44 -8.45 13.34
CA TRP A 119 -7.77 -8.87 12.12
C TRP A 119 -8.67 -8.65 10.90
N TYR A 120 -8.08 -8.33 9.77
CA TYR A 120 -8.82 -8.17 8.52
C TYR A 120 -8.01 -8.60 7.30
N LEU A 121 -8.75 -8.98 6.26
CA LEU A 121 -8.27 -9.16 4.89
C LEU A 121 -9.04 -8.20 4.00
N ASN A 122 -8.33 -7.44 3.18
CA ASN A 122 -8.96 -6.60 2.18
C ASN A 122 -8.48 -6.98 0.78
N PHE A 123 -9.35 -6.81 -0.21
CA PHE A 123 -9.04 -7.04 -1.62
C PHE A 123 -10.01 -6.29 -2.52
N GLY A 124 -9.53 -5.84 -3.65
CA GLY A 124 -10.35 -5.12 -4.63
C GLY A 124 -9.52 -4.44 -5.70
N PRO A 125 -10.18 -3.82 -6.68
CA PRO A 125 -9.52 -3.06 -7.72
C PRO A 125 -8.89 -1.77 -7.17
N TYR A 126 -7.89 -1.28 -7.90
CA TYR A 126 -7.39 0.08 -7.74
C TYR A 126 -7.24 0.78 -9.08
N VAL A 127 -7.27 2.09 -9.05
CA VAL A 127 -6.84 2.97 -10.12
C VAL A 127 -5.77 3.91 -9.58
N GLY A 128 -4.69 4.09 -10.33
CA GLY A 128 -3.60 5.02 -10.04
C GLY A 128 -3.49 6.08 -11.12
N TYR A 129 -3.22 7.32 -10.73
CA TYR A 129 -2.87 8.42 -11.62
C TYR A 129 -1.42 8.82 -11.42
N LEU A 130 -0.62 8.81 -12.50
CA LEU A 130 0.80 9.14 -12.48
C LEU A 130 0.99 10.64 -12.28
N ALA A 131 1.43 11.04 -11.10
CA ALA A 131 1.73 12.42 -10.74
C ALA A 131 3.12 12.86 -11.24
N GLY A 132 4.10 11.93 -11.27
CA GLY A 132 5.45 12.21 -11.75
C GLY A 132 6.27 10.95 -11.93
N ALA A 133 7.26 10.99 -12.82
CA ALA A 133 8.20 9.89 -13.07
C ALA A 133 9.61 10.42 -13.24
N LYS A 134 10.60 9.78 -12.61
CA LYS A 134 12.01 10.18 -12.68
C LYS A 134 12.93 8.97 -12.86
N ALA A 135 13.95 9.16 -13.71
CA ALA A 135 15.16 8.36 -13.69
C ALA A 135 16.08 8.98 -12.63
N THR A 136 16.31 8.25 -11.51
CA THR A 136 16.81 8.88 -10.28
C THR A 136 18.29 9.24 -10.34
N ASP A 137 19.13 8.39 -10.94
CA ASP A 137 20.57 8.60 -10.96
C ASP A 137 21.01 9.77 -11.88
N VAL A 138 20.21 10.01 -12.91
CA VAL A 138 20.41 11.13 -13.86
C VAL A 138 19.47 12.30 -13.60
N SER A 139 18.59 12.20 -12.59
CA SER A 139 17.61 13.21 -12.21
C SER A 139 16.72 13.72 -13.36
N THR A 140 16.48 12.88 -14.37
CA THR A 140 15.73 13.23 -15.57
C THR A 140 14.24 12.92 -15.37
N ASP A 141 13.36 13.85 -15.77
CA ASP A 141 11.93 13.60 -15.86
C ASP A 141 11.66 12.71 -17.08
N VAL A 142 10.97 11.61 -16.83
CA VAL A 142 10.65 10.60 -17.84
C VAL A 142 9.14 10.33 -17.95
N LYS A 143 8.31 11.21 -17.36
CA LYS A 143 6.85 11.02 -17.28
C LYS A 143 6.20 10.84 -18.65
N ASP A 144 6.70 11.50 -19.68
CA ASP A 144 6.12 11.46 -21.02
C ASP A 144 6.19 10.08 -21.68
N TYR A 145 7.07 9.20 -21.22
CA TYR A 145 7.17 7.82 -21.71
C TYR A 145 6.13 6.88 -21.11
N PHE A 146 5.46 7.29 -20.02
CA PHE A 146 4.54 6.45 -19.27
C PHE A 146 3.08 6.83 -19.49
N HIS A 147 2.20 5.83 -19.42
CA HIS A 147 0.77 6.07 -19.32
C HIS A 147 0.44 6.78 -18.00
N ASN A 148 -0.52 7.71 -18.06
CA ASN A 148 -0.94 8.46 -16.87
C ASN A 148 -1.79 7.62 -15.91
N THR A 149 -2.31 6.47 -16.34
CA THR A 149 -3.19 5.62 -15.55
C THR A 149 -2.60 4.24 -15.35
N ASP A 150 -2.73 3.73 -14.16
CA ASP A 150 -2.39 2.37 -13.75
C ASP A 150 -3.63 1.72 -13.12
N PHE A 151 -4.00 0.54 -13.56
CA PHE A 151 -5.15 -0.20 -13.07
C PHE A 151 -4.75 -1.61 -12.70
N GLY A 152 -5.28 -2.13 -11.59
CA GLY A 152 -4.94 -3.46 -11.12
C GLY A 152 -5.74 -3.91 -9.91
N LEU A 153 -5.21 -4.89 -9.19
CA LEU A 153 -5.75 -5.39 -7.94
C LEU A 153 -4.85 -5.03 -6.76
N ALA A 154 -5.49 -4.73 -5.65
CA ALA A 154 -4.88 -4.55 -4.35
C ALA A 154 -5.40 -5.61 -3.39
N ALA A 155 -4.53 -6.12 -2.54
CA ALA A 155 -4.89 -7.01 -1.44
C ALA A 155 -4.04 -6.70 -0.21
N GLY A 156 -4.57 -6.96 0.98
CA GLY A 156 -3.84 -6.75 2.21
C GLY A 156 -4.37 -7.54 3.38
N ILE A 157 -3.50 -7.78 4.33
CA ILE A 157 -3.81 -8.37 5.63
C ILE A 157 -3.30 -7.44 6.73
N GLY A 158 -4.10 -7.24 7.76
CA GLY A 158 -3.70 -6.36 8.85
C GLY A 158 -4.43 -6.62 10.15
N THR A 159 -4.03 -5.86 11.15
CA THR A 159 -4.68 -5.83 12.44
C THR A 159 -4.88 -4.41 12.93
N LYS A 160 -5.97 -4.18 13.63
CA LYS A 160 -6.31 -2.91 14.30
C LYS A 160 -6.29 -3.12 15.80
N ILE A 161 -5.25 -2.62 16.45
CA ILE A 161 -5.07 -2.71 17.92
C ILE A 161 -5.74 -1.50 18.55
N ARG A 162 -6.76 -1.71 19.37
CA ARG A 162 -7.47 -0.63 20.03
C ARG A 162 -6.61 0.01 21.12
N LEU A 163 -6.43 1.33 21.02
CA LEU A 163 -5.70 2.14 22.00
C LEU A 163 -6.65 2.88 22.94
N SER A 164 -7.81 3.31 22.45
CA SER A 164 -8.86 3.95 23.23
C SER A 164 -10.25 3.62 22.65
N ASN A 165 -11.31 4.25 23.16
CA ASN A 165 -12.66 4.05 22.64
C ASN A 165 -12.81 4.44 21.16
N ASN A 166 -12.07 5.46 20.71
CA ASN A 166 -12.20 6.01 19.36
C ASN A 166 -10.92 5.88 18.53
N LEU A 167 -9.81 5.33 19.09
CA LEU A 167 -8.51 5.28 18.43
C LEU A 167 -7.99 3.85 18.37
N LYS A 168 -7.50 3.44 17.20
CA LYS A 168 -6.83 2.16 16.95
C LYS A 168 -5.49 2.38 16.26
N LEU A 169 -4.49 1.60 16.63
CA LEU A 169 -3.25 1.44 15.86
C LEU A 169 -3.50 0.44 14.73
N LEU A 170 -3.16 0.82 13.51
CA LEU A 170 -3.18 -0.02 12.32
C LEU A 170 -1.78 -0.58 12.06
N ILE A 171 -1.72 -1.87 11.77
CA ILE A 171 -0.54 -2.55 11.20
C ILE A 171 -1.07 -3.38 10.02
N GLU A 172 -0.56 -3.14 8.81
CA GLU A 172 -1.05 -3.78 7.59
C GLU A 172 0.13 -4.13 6.67
N TYR A 173 0.11 -5.30 6.08
CA TYR A 173 0.88 -5.63 4.90
C TYR A 173 -0.06 -5.59 3.70
N ASP A 174 0.27 -4.82 2.68
CA ASP A 174 -0.51 -4.75 1.45
C ASP A 174 0.36 -4.93 0.21
N ALA A 175 -0.27 -5.39 -0.86
CA ALA A 175 0.33 -5.58 -2.16
C ALA A 175 -0.61 -5.08 -3.25
N GLN A 176 -0.03 -4.61 -4.35
CA GLN A 176 -0.72 -4.18 -5.55
C GLN A 176 -0.05 -4.82 -6.77
N GLU A 177 -0.86 -5.31 -7.69
CA GLU A 177 -0.43 -5.85 -8.98
C GLU A 177 -1.19 -5.18 -10.11
N GLY A 178 -0.45 -4.51 -11.01
CA GLY A 178 -1.00 -3.82 -12.17
C GLY A 178 -1.37 -4.78 -13.30
N PHE A 179 -2.37 -4.41 -14.09
CA PHE A 179 -2.79 -5.14 -15.29
C PHE A 179 -2.52 -4.36 -16.57
N THR A 180 -2.30 -3.06 -16.46
CA THR A 180 -2.02 -2.16 -17.59
C THR A 180 -0.53 -2.12 -17.88
N ASP A 181 -0.20 -1.96 -19.17
CA ASP A 181 1.15 -1.59 -19.57
C ASP A 181 1.43 -0.16 -19.09
N ILE A 182 2.58 0.04 -18.45
CA ILE A 182 2.96 1.35 -17.96
C ILE A 182 3.60 2.24 -19.05
N PHE A 183 4.12 1.66 -20.12
CA PHE A 183 4.75 2.41 -21.22
C PHE A 183 3.75 2.77 -22.32
N LYS A 184 3.82 4.01 -22.84
CA LYS A 184 2.99 4.47 -23.96
C LYS A 184 3.37 3.78 -25.27
N GLU A 185 4.67 3.63 -25.50
CA GLU A 185 5.22 2.99 -26.70
C GLU A 185 5.97 1.73 -26.26
N ASN A 186 5.34 0.59 -26.44
CA ASN A 186 5.89 -0.71 -26.10
C ASN A 186 5.59 -1.70 -27.22
N SER A 187 6.62 -2.09 -27.95
CA SER A 187 6.53 -3.12 -29.00
C SER A 187 6.74 -4.54 -28.47
N GLY A 188 7.05 -4.68 -27.16
CA GLY A 188 7.30 -5.93 -26.48
C GLY A 188 6.13 -6.41 -25.63
N SER A 189 6.45 -7.22 -24.64
CA SER A 189 5.47 -7.66 -23.64
C SER A 189 5.13 -6.53 -22.68
N ALA A 190 3.86 -6.45 -22.28
CA ALA A 190 3.38 -5.45 -21.34
C ALA A 190 4.21 -5.45 -20.04
N VAL A 191 4.60 -4.27 -19.61
CA VAL A 191 5.33 -4.00 -18.37
C VAL A 191 4.35 -3.47 -17.34
N ARG A 192 4.23 -4.12 -16.19
CA ARG A 192 3.21 -3.85 -15.18
C ARG A 192 3.84 -3.54 -13.85
N ASN A 193 3.24 -2.60 -13.11
CA ASN A 193 3.68 -2.29 -11.76
C ASN A 193 3.34 -3.41 -10.78
N SER A 194 4.27 -3.70 -9.87
CA SER A 194 4.06 -4.54 -8.70
C SER A 194 4.66 -3.84 -7.48
N ARG A 195 3.92 -3.79 -6.36
CA ARG A 195 4.37 -3.19 -5.12
C ARG A 195 3.85 -3.96 -3.91
N ALA A 196 4.70 -4.09 -2.88
CA ALA A 196 4.31 -4.60 -1.57
C ALA A 196 4.90 -3.71 -0.47
N SER A 197 4.14 -3.46 0.59
CA SER A 197 4.58 -2.62 1.71
C SER A 197 4.02 -3.03 3.06
N PHE A 198 4.76 -2.69 4.11
CA PHE A 198 4.28 -2.67 5.48
C PHE A 198 3.85 -1.26 5.84
N ASN A 199 2.64 -1.16 6.37
CA ASN A 199 2.00 0.09 6.73
C ASN A 199 1.71 0.14 8.22
N VAL A 200 1.92 1.31 8.81
CA VAL A 200 1.54 1.63 10.19
C VAL A 200 0.73 2.91 10.18
N GLY A 201 -0.30 2.97 11.01
CA GLY A 201 -1.19 4.12 11.00
C GLY A 201 -2.15 4.13 12.19
N PHE A 202 -3.07 5.07 12.14
CA PHE A 202 -4.11 5.21 13.13
C PHE A 202 -5.48 5.25 12.45
N ASN A 203 -6.44 4.57 13.08
CA ASN A 203 -7.85 4.61 12.69
C ASN A 203 -8.68 5.24 13.78
N PHE A 204 -9.57 6.15 13.39
CA PHE A 204 -10.50 6.88 14.25
C PHE A 204 -11.92 6.39 13.96
N ILE A 205 -12.67 6.06 14.99
CA ILE A 205 -14.09 5.70 14.86
C ILE A 205 -14.89 6.99 14.83
N LEU A 206 -15.60 7.23 13.73
CA LEU A 206 -16.56 8.32 13.59
C LEU A 206 -17.93 7.80 14.05
N LYS A 207 -18.51 8.46 15.02
CA LYS A 207 -19.87 8.15 15.51
C LYS A 207 -20.88 9.13 14.94
#